data_5c31016f04fe05febacd46ab6f162e0b
#
_entry.id   5c31016f04fe05febacd46ab6f162e0b
#
_cell.length_a   1.000
_cell.length_b   1.000
_cell.length_c   1.000
_cell.angle_alpha   90.00
_cell.angle_beta   90.00
_cell.angle_gamma   90.00
#
_symmetry.space_group_name_H-M   'P 1'
#
loop_
_entity.id
_entity.type
_entity.pdbx_description
1 polymer ?
#
loop_
_entity_poly.entity_id
_entity_poly.type
_entity_poly.pdbx_seq_one_letter_code
_entity_poly.pdbx_strand_id
1 'polypeptide(L)'
;MEPSDSQEAKDFVKEAYRISEEYDTPVILRTTTRLAHSQGPVVLEDRVEPEDKPYERNPGKNVMMPGNAIKRHLHVEDRMNRLEKDGSDFAINKAEYNDTSIGFITSGIPYQYVKEVFPQASVLKLGMVYPLPKKLIEEFAKKVDKLYIFEELEPVIEEQVKAWGIECIGKEIFTRQGEYSANLLREKVLGQNVETKPYPNLPARPPILCPGCPHRSTFSVLNKLKIHAAGDIGCYTLGAVAPLNVIDTTVCMGASISTLHGMEMAHGKDYIKNWVAVIGDSTFMHTGVNSLINMVYNQGTGTVIIMDNSTTGMTGHQDHAATGKTLQGDVVPAISIYNLCKSIGVKNVTEVNAFDLAAMEKTIKEEVAKDEVSVIIACAPCALLKGVKFPNKCVPLSDKCKKCGMCLKPGCPALTKNEDGTIAIDETMCNGCGLCKQLCKFDAIDCVAR
;
A
#
# COMPACT_ATOMS: atom_id res chain seq x y z
N MET A 1 -3.76 14.59 12.69
CA MET A 1 -2.55 14.88 13.49
C MET A 1 -1.34 14.40 12.75
N GLU A 2 -0.22 15.12 12.83
CA GLU A 2 1.00 14.84 12.06
C GLU A 2 2.24 14.86 12.96
N PRO A 3 2.72 13.69 13.40
CA PRO A 3 3.92 13.59 14.21
C PRO A 3 5.18 13.86 13.38
N SER A 4 6.23 14.40 14.01
CA SER A 4 7.51 14.72 13.37
C SER A 4 8.63 13.70 13.62
N ASP A 5 8.44 12.80 14.58
CA ASP A 5 9.39 11.76 14.95
C ASP A 5 8.71 10.55 15.62
N SER A 6 9.51 9.54 15.98
CA SER A 6 9.01 8.30 16.59
C SER A 6 8.40 8.52 17.98
N GLN A 7 8.91 9.47 18.78
CA GLN A 7 8.35 9.79 20.09
C GLN A 7 6.96 10.39 19.92
N GLU A 8 6.80 11.38 19.06
CA GLU A 8 5.50 11.98 18.79
C GLU A 8 4.52 11.01 18.16
N ALA A 9 5.00 10.11 17.28
CA ALA A 9 4.14 9.06 16.72
C ALA A 9 3.48 8.19 17.80
N LYS A 10 4.24 7.89 18.89
CA LYS A 10 3.69 7.20 20.08
C LYS A 10 2.77 8.10 20.90
N ASP A 11 3.23 9.31 21.23
CA ASP A 11 2.51 10.19 22.16
C ASP A 11 1.20 10.71 21.56
N PHE A 12 1.19 10.99 20.25
CA PHE A 12 -0.01 11.44 19.54
C PHE A 12 -1.11 10.38 19.46
N VAL A 13 -0.78 9.08 19.59
CA VAL A 13 -1.82 8.05 19.72
C VAL A 13 -2.63 8.25 20.99
N LYS A 14 -1.98 8.51 22.14
CA LYS A 14 -2.67 8.78 23.39
C LYS A 14 -3.53 10.03 23.30
N GLU A 15 -2.96 11.10 22.74
CA GLU A 15 -3.65 12.37 22.56
C GLU A 15 -4.82 12.25 21.56
N ALA A 16 -4.68 11.42 20.52
CA ALA A 16 -5.74 11.13 19.57
C ALA A 16 -6.96 10.48 20.26
N TYR A 17 -6.72 9.52 21.16
CA TYR A 17 -7.80 8.92 21.95
C TYR A 17 -8.46 9.95 22.87
N ARG A 18 -7.68 10.79 23.58
CA ARG A 18 -8.21 11.85 24.42
C ARG A 18 -9.12 12.81 23.64
N ILE A 19 -8.62 13.33 22.51
CA ILE A 19 -9.39 14.24 21.64
C ILE A 19 -10.63 13.53 21.07
N SER A 20 -10.50 12.28 20.64
CA SER A 20 -11.62 11.49 20.09
C SER A 20 -12.76 11.36 21.12
N GLU A 21 -12.43 11.05 22.36
CA GLU A 21 -13.41 10.87 23.43
C GLU A 21 -14.03 12.20 23.88
N GLU A 22 -13.23 13.25 24.00
CA GLU A 22 -13.67 14.57 24.48
C GLU A 22 -14.54 15.30 23.45
N TYR A 23 -14.18 15.20 22.17
CA TYR A 23 -14.88 15.90 21.08
C TYR A 23 -15.84 15.01 20.30
N ASP A 24 -15.99 13.74 20.66
CA ASP A 24 -16.87 12.78 19.98
C ASP A 24 -16.62 12.73 18.47
N THR A 25 -15.35 12.54 18.08
CA THR A 25 -14.93 12.54 16.66
C THR A 25 -13.79 11.56 16.43
N PRO A 26 -13.71 10.88 15.27
CA PRO A 26 -12.53 10.13 14.91
C PRO A 26 -11.33 11.07 14.72
N VAL A 27 -10.13 10.59 15.06
CA VAL A 27 -8.87 11.30 14.82
C VAL A 27 -8.01 10.50 13.85
N ILE A 28 -7.53 11.14 12.81
CA ILE A 28 -6.60 10.55 11.83
C ILE A 28 -5.17 10.94 12.22
N LEU A 29 -4.34 9.95 12.51
CA LEU A 29 -2.90 10.10 12.65
C LEU A 29 -2.24 9.84 11.30
N ARG A 30 -1.75 10.89 10.64
CA ARG A 30 -1.09 10.81 9.34
C ARG A 30 0.42 10.74 9.50
N THR A 31 1.03 9.66 9.03
CA THR A 31 2.47 9.51 8.95
C THR A 31 2.93 9.55 7.49
N THR A 32 4.15 10.02 7.26
CA THR A 32 4.78 10.00 5.94
C THR A 32 5.69 8.78 5.81
N THR A 33 6.05 8.42 4.58
CA THR A 33 7.01 7.34 4.30
C THR A 33 8.33 7.56 5.05
N ARG A 34 8.82 8.79 5.09
CA ARG A 34 10.06 9.13 5.78
C ARG A 34 9.97 8.84 7.28
N LEU A 35 8.88 9.25 7.91
CA LEU A 35 8.65 8.96 9.33
C LEU A 35 8.48 7.47 9.60
N ALA A 36 7.71 6.76 8.77
CA ALA A 36 7.46 5.33 8.93
C ALA A 36 8.72 4.46 8.78
N HIS A 37 9.70 4.91 8.01
CA HIS A 37 10.99 4.23 7.83
C HIS A 37 12.11 4.77 8.73
N SER A 38 11.87 5.85 9.49
CA SER A 38 12.85 6.36 10.45
C SER A 38 12.87 5.50 11.72
N GLN A 39 13.97 5.60 12.45
CA GLN A 39 14.14 5.02 13.77
C GLN A 39 14.64 6.10 14.71
N GLY A 40 14.09 6.15 15.91
CA GLY A 40 14.48 7.10 16.94
C GLY A 40 14.27 6.51 18.34
N PRO A 41 14.91 7.07 19.36
CA PRO A 41 14.67 6.69 20.75
C PRO A 41 13.24 7.08 21.12
N VAL A 42 12.57 6.21 21.87
CA VAL A 42 11.21 6.40 22.37
C VAL A 42 11.18 6.12 23.87
N VAL A 43 10.71 7.07 24.66
CA VAL A 43 10.48 6.86 26.08
C VAL A 43 9.21 6.03 26.26
N LEU A 44 9.35 4.88 26.90
CA LEU A 44 8.22 4.02 27.24
C LEU A 44 7.66 4.45 28.61
N GLU A 45 6.37 4.34 28.76
CA GLU A 45 5.64 4.58 29.99
C GLU A 45 4.89 3.32 30.37
N ASP A 46 4.49 3.23 31.64
CA ASP A 46 3.69 2.13 32.11
C ASP A 46 2.29 2.12 31.46
N ARG A 47 1.75 0.93 31.27
CA ARG A 47 0.40 0.76 30.75
C ARG A 47 -0.61 1.30 31.77
N VAL A 48 -1.50 2.16 31.30
CA VAL A 48 -2.68 2.63 32.05
C VAL A 48 -3.89 1.85 31.54
N GLU A 49 -4.54 1.09 32.42
CA GLU A 49 -5.81 0.45 32.08
C GLU A 49 -6.91 1.51 32.07
N PRO A 50 -7.66 1.65 30.98
CA PRO A 50 -8.80 2.57 30.95
C PRO A 50 -9.96 2.02 31.78
N GLU A 51 -10.77 2.90 32.32
CA GLU A 51 -12.05 2.50 32.91
C GLU A 51 -13.02 2.02 31.83
N ASP A 52 -13.69 0.90 32.07
CA ASP A 52 -14.75 0.43 31.17
C ASP A 52 -15.91 1.41 31.15
N LYS A 53 -16.24 1.94 29.98
CA LYS A 53 -17.41 2.77 29.76
C LYS A 53 -18.61 1.91 29.37
N PRO A 54 -19.68 1.89 30.16
CA PRO A 54 -20.86 1.12 29.81
C PRO A 54 -21.50 1.70 28.51
N TYR A 55 -22.05 0.80 27.70
CA TYR A 55 -22.77 1.21 26.51
C TYR A 55 -24.05 1.97 26.88
N GLU A 56 -24.17 3.21 26.44
CA GLU A 56 -25.37 4.02 26.56
C GLU A 56 -26.16 4.00 25.23
N ARG A 57 -27.43 3.59 25.30
CA ARG A 57 -28.30 3.59 24.14
C ARG A 57 -28.65 5.01 23.71
N ASN A 58 -28.14 5.42 22.56
CA ASN A 58 -28.42 6.74 21.98
C ASN A 58 -28.72 6.66 20.48
N PRO A 59 -29.94 6.25 20.07
CA PRO A 59 -30.30 6.18 18.67
C PRO A 59 -30.26 7.52 17.94
N GLY A 60 -30.53 8.63 18.63
CA GLY A 60 -30.43 9.97 18.06
C GLY A 60 -29.02 10.36 17.63
N LYS A 61 -28.00 9.81 18.32
CA LYS A 61 -26.59 9.95 17.95
C LYS A 61 -26.14 8.91 16.93
N ASN A 62 -26.53 7.64 17.12
CA ASN A 62 -25.89 6.51 16.44
C ASN A 62 -26.63 6.05 15.18
N VAL A 63 -27.87 6.52 14.96
CA VAL A 63 -28.68 6.15 13.77
C VAL A 63 -28.99 7.42 12.97
N MET A 64 -28.29 7.58 11.83
CA MET A 64 -28.36 8.81 11.01
C MET A 64 -29.57 8.82 10.07
N MET A 65 -30.78 8.77 10.66
CA MET A 65 -32.00 9.14 9.92
C MET A 65 -31.97 10.66 9.60
N PRO A 66 -32.61 11.14 8.52
CA PRO A 66 -32.57 12.56 8.13
C PRO A 66 -32.87 13.55 9.28
N GLY A 67 -33.86 13.26 10.10
CA GLY A 67 -34.21 14.10 11.26
C GLY A 67 -33.13 14.13 12.36
N ASN A 68 -32.37 13.03 12.52
CA ASN A 68 -31.23 12.98 13.44
C ASN A 68 -30.02 13.67 12.83
N ALA A 69 -29.76 13.46 11.54
CA ALA A 69 -28.62 14.05 10.82
C ALA A 69 -28.66 15.59 10.89
N ILE A 70 -29.82 16.21 10.67
CA ILE A 70 -29.99 17.67 10.80
C ILE A 70 -29.55 18.17 12.17
N LYS A 71 -29.98 17.52 13.24
CA LYS A 71 -29.61 17.88 14.61
C LYS A 71 -28.13 17.61 14.89
N ARG A 72 -27.63 16.47 14.42
CA ARG A 72 -26.21 16.11 14.61
C ARG A 72 -25.27 17.02 13.85
N HIS A 73 -25.68 17.58 12.72
CA HIS A 73 -24.84 18.55 12.00
C HIS A 73 -24.56 19.81 12.81
N LEU A 74 -25.51 20.28 13.63
CA LEU A 74 -25.26 21.38 14.56
C LEU A 74 -24.12 21.05 15.57
N HIS A 75 -24.09 19.81 16.05
CA HIS A 75 -22.99 19.35 16.92
C HIS A 75 -21.67 19.24 16.18
N VAL A 76 -21.68 18.92 14.88
CA VAL A 76 -20.45 18.90 14.06
C VAL A 76 -19.86 20.31 13.96
N GLU A 77 -20.68 21.31 13.64
CA GLU A 77 -20.24 22.70 13.54
C GLU A 77 -19.72 23.24 14.88
N ASP A 78 -20.46 23.02 15.97
CA ASP A 78 -20.02 23.40 17.32
C ASP A 78 -18.68 22.75 17.69
N ARG A 79 -18.53 21.48 17.42
CA ARG A 79 -17.31 20.73 17.67
C ARG A 79 -16.12 21.29 16.87
N MET A 80 -16.32 21.61 15.59
CA MET A 80 -15.26 22.18 14.75
C MET A 80 -14.80 23.54 15.29
N ASN A 81 -15.73 24.39 15.71
CA ASN A 81 -15.42 25.68 16.33
C ASN A 81 -14.67 25.53 17.65
N ARG A 82 -15.07 24.57 18.48
CA ARG A 82 -14.36 24.27 19.74
C ARG A 82 -12.94 23.76 19.46
N LEU A 83 -12.77 22.80 18.54
CA LEU A 83 -11.46 22.25 18.17
C LEU A 83 -10.52 23.33 17.63
N GLU A 84 -11.01 24.27 16.81
CA GLU A 84 -10.21 25.40 16.31
C GLU A 84 -9.72 26.26 17.50
N LYS A 85 -10.60 26.59 18.40
CA LYS A 85 -10.28 27.42 19.57
C LYS A 85 -9.33 26.71 20.53
N ASP A 86 -9.71 25.51 20.97
CA ASP A 86 -9.00 24.75 22.01
C ASP A 86 -7.67 24.19 21.48
N GLY A 87 -7.57 23.99 20.18
CA GLY A 87 -6.34 23.60 19.49
C GLY A 87 -5.16 24.56 19.72
N SER A 88 -5.45 25.81 20.08
CA SER A 88 -4.41 26.78 20.46
C SER A 88 -3.70 26.40 21.78
N ASP A 89 -4.35 25.63 22.64
CA ASP A 89 -3.85 25.22 23.95
C ASP A 89 -3.40 23.73 23.96
N PHE A 90 -3.56 23.01 22.86
CA PHE A 90 -3.13 21.61 22.79
C PHE A 90 -1.60 21.49 22.79
N ALA A 91 -1.08 20.68 23.72
CA ALA A 91 0.36 20.46 23.89
C ALA A 91 1.09 19.91 22.63
N ILE A 92 0.34 19.34 21.69
CA ILE A 92 0.86 18.86 20.40
C ILE A 92 1.17 19.99 19.41
N ASN A 93 0.62 21.20 19.63
CA ASN A 93 0.92 22.41 18.87
C ASN A 93 1.94 23.24 19.67
N LYS A 94 3.16 23.36 19.18
CA LYS A 94 4.26 23.98 19.92
C LYS A 94 4.78 25.22 19.23
N ALA A 95 4.72 26.37 19.89
CA ALA A 95 5.38 27.60 19.45
C ALA A 95 6.73 27.74 20.16
N GLU A 96 7.81 27.72 19.41
CA GLU A 96 9.19 27.96 19.87
C GLU A 96 9.61 29.35 19.40
N TYR A 97 9.90 30.25 20.34
CA TYR A 97 10.37 31.60 20.04
C TYR A 97 11.85 31.71 20.34
N ASN A 98 12.66 31.94 19.30
CA ASN A 98 14.10 32.19 19.36
C ASN A 98 14.42 33.48 18.57
N ASP A 99 15.11 33.39 17.44
CA ASP A 99 15.27 34.52 16.53
C ASP A 99 13.91 34.80 15.82
N THR A 100 13.37 35.97 16.05
CA THR A 100 12.09 36.40 15.49
C THR A 100 12.20 37.06 14.10
N SER A 101 13.42 37.29 13.62
CA SER A 101 13.62 37.79 12.26
C SER A 101 13.08 36.81 11.20
N ILE A 102 12.99 35.53 11.55
CA ILE A 102 12.48 34.47 10.69
C ILE A 102 11.63 33.48 11.47
N GLY A 103 10.43 33.21 10.98
CA GLY A 103 9.50 32.22 11.54
C GLY A 103 9.05 31.20 10.53
N PHE A 104 8.85 29.98 10.99
CA PHE A 104 8.30 28.88 10.19
C PHE A 104 7.05 28.30 10.84
N ILE A 105 5.98 28.11 10.06
CA ILE A 105 4.87 27.23 10.45
C ILE A 105 5.04 25.93 9.65
N THR A 106 4.99 24.79 10.35
CA THR A 106 5.26 23.48 9.73
C THR A 106 4.56 22.36 10.52
N SER A 107 4.44 21.18 9.92
CA SER A 107 3.90 19.97 10.55
C SER A 107 4.70 18.75 10.12
N GLY A 108 4.60 17.67 10.88
CA GLY A 108 5.23 16.39 10.54
C GLY A 108 6.75 16.48 10.37
N ILE A 109 7.30 15.66 9.48
CA ILE A 109 8.75 15.55 9.25
C ILE A 109 9.42 16.86 8.76
N PRO A 110 8.78 17.75 7.99
CA PRO A 110 9.35 19.05 7.63
C PRO A 110 9.85 19.88 8.82
N TYR A 111 9.26 19.72 10.02
CA TYR A 111 9.77 20.34 11.25
C TYR A 111 11.25 19.99 11.52
N GLN A 112 11.63 18.72 11.33
CA GLN A 112 13.01 18.29 11.55
C GLN A 112 13.98 18.97 10.59
N TYR A 113 13.58 19.18 9.34
CA TYR A 113 14.39 19.88 8.35
C TYR A 113 14.56 21.36 8.67
N VAL A 114 13.49 22.02 9.19
CA VAL A 114 13.61 23.40 9.68
C VAL A 114 14.59 23.49 10.83
N LYS A 115 14.49 22.59 11.82
CA LYS A 115 15.41 22.59 12.99
C LYS A 115 16.85 22.29 12.59
N GLU A 116 17.10 21.49 11.56
CA GLU A 116 18.44 21.22 11.05
C GLU A 116 19.07 22.46 10.39
N VAL A 117 18.31 23.18 9.56
CA VAL A 117 18.85 24.30 8.79
C VAL A 117 18.80 25.62 9.56
N PHE A 118 17.77 25.81 10.36
CA PHE A 118 17.50 27.02 11.12
C PHE A 118 17.31 26.72 12.60
N PRO A 119 18.34 26.23 13.32
CA PRO A 119 18.20 25.82 14.71
C PRO A 119 17.78 26.97 15.65
N GLN A 120 18.04 28.22 15.25
CA GLN A 120 17.70 29.43 16.03
C GLN A 120 16.42 30.15 15.54
N ALA A 121 15.79 29.72 14.45
CA ALA A 121 14.55 30.34 13.99
C ALA A 121 13.41 30.11 14.99
N SER A 122 12.43 31.00 14.97
CA SER A 122 11.15 30.76 15.63
C SER A 122 10.33 29.77 14.81
N VAL A 123 9.73 28.78 15.48
CA VAL A 123 8.97 27.72 14.79
C VAL A 123 7.63 27.48 15.50
N LEU A 124 6.56 27.55 14.76
CA LEU A 124 5.27 27.00 15.16
C LEU A 124 5.11 25.61 14.52
N LYS A 125 5.26 24.59 15.34
CA LYS A 125 5.02 23.23 14.97
C LYS A 125 3.58 22.84 15.23
N LEU A 126 2.85 22.48 14.19
CA LEU A 126 1.46 22.03 14.28
C LEU A 126 1.40 20.49 14.36
N GLY A 127 0.94 19.97 15.49
CA GLY A 127 0.58 18.55 15.61
C GLY A 127 -0.83 18.29 15.10
N MET A 128 -1.76 19.22 15.30
CA MET A 128 -3.11 19.19 14.72
C MET A 128 -3.19 20.15 13.54
N VAL A 129 -3.43 19.61 12.36
CA VAL A 129 -3.47 20.37 11.09
C VAL A 129 -4.90 20.62 10.56
N TYR A 130 -5.90 20.09 11.24
CA TYR A 130 -7.31 20.35 10.92
C TYR A 130 -8.23 20.09 12.12
N PRO A 131 -9.09 21.08 12.50
CA PRO A 131 -9.02 22.47 12.08
C PRO A 131 -7.73 23.13 12.54
N LEU A 132 -7.27 24.17 11.83
CA LEU A 132 -6.07 24.91 12.23
C LEU A 132 -6.35 25.79 13.45
N PRO A 133 -5.43 25.87 14.44
CA PRO A 133 -5.58 26.72 15.62
C PRO A 133 -5.33 28.19 15.26
N LYS A 134 -6.35 28.86 14.72
CA LYS A 134 -6.26 30.21 14.17
C LYS A 134 -5.60 31.23 15.11
N LYS A 135 -6.05 31.28 16.36
CA LYS A 135 -5.51 32.22 17.36
C LYS A 135 -4.01 32.02 17.56
N LEU A 136 -3.56 30.78 17.72
CA LEU A 136 -2.14 30.47 17.91
C LEU A 136 -1.30 30.88 16.69
N ILE A 137 -1.80 30.65 15.48
CA ILE A 137 -1.15 31.04 14.23
C ILE A 137 -1.08 32.57 14.10
N GLU A 138 -2.15 33.28 14.40
CA GLU A 138 -2.17 34.76 14.38
C GLU A 138 -1.21 35.36 15.42
N GLU A 139 -1.14 34.79 16.61
CA GLU A 139 -0.22 35.21 17.68
C GLU A 139 1.25 34.95 17.30
N PHE A 140 1.52 33.83 16.66
CA PHE A 140 2.86 33.49 16.17
C PHE A 140 3.29 34.42 15.04
N ALA A 141 2.41 34.63 14.04
CA ALA A 141 2.70 35.46 12.88
C ALA A 141 3.02 36.94 13.27
N LYS A 142 2.36 37.47 14.31
CA LYS A 142 2.63 38.83 14.82
C LYS A 142 4.00 39.00 15.48
N LYS A 143 4.66 37.90 15.84
CA LYS A 143 5.94 37.93 16.60
C LYS A 143 7.16 37.67 15.73
N VAL A 144 6.98 37.44 14.42
CA VAL A 144 8.06 37.18 13.49
C VAL A 144 8.04 38.19 12.34
N ASP A 145 9.21 38.61 11.90
CA ASP A 145 9.32 39.62 10.84
C ASP A 145 9.03 39.02 9.45
N LYS A 146 9.46 37.78 9.24
CA LYS A 146 9.28 37.05 7.97
C LYS A 146 8.73 35.65 8.25
N LEU A 147 7.57 35.34 7.69
CA LEU A 147 6.88 34.07 7.92
C LEU A 147 6.96 33.17 6.72
N TYR A 148 7.38 31.92 6.94
CA TYR A 148 7.37 30.85 5.95
C TYR A 148 6.40 29.74 6.37
N ILE A 149 5.65 29.23 5.38
CA ILE A 149 4.89 27.97 5.56
C ILE A 149 5.65 26.87 4.85
N PHE A 150 6.16 25.91 5.63
CA PHE A 150 6.96 24.81 5.12
C PHE A 150 6.21 23.50 5.31
N GLU A 151 5.36 23.17 4.33
CA GLU A 151 4.51 21.97 4.30
C GLU A 151 4.70 21.20 2.99
N GLU A 152 4.71 19.87 3.05
CA GLU A 152 4.80 18.99 1.88
C GLU A 152 3.48 18.94 1.13
N LEU A 153 3.54 18.66 -0.18
CA LEU A 153 2.40 18.49 -1.09
C LEU A 153 1.54 19.76 -1.21
N GLU A 154 0.24 19.66 -0.98
CA GLU A 154 -0.71 20.76 -1.19
C GLU A 154 -0.66 21.83 -0.07
N PRO A 155 -0.97 23.09 -0.41
CA PRO A 155 -0.86 24.22 0.51
C PRO A 155 -2.04 24.33 1.49
N VAL A 156 -2.31 23.28 2.29
CA VAL A 156 -3.46 23.24 3.18
C VAL A 156 -3.35 24.28 4.32
N ILE A 157 -2.16 24.42 4.91
CA ILE A 157 -1.89 25.41 5.95
C ILE A 157 -1.77 26.77 5.33
N GLU A 158 -1.00 26.92 4.26
CA GLU A 158 -0.74 28.18 3.60
C GLU A 158 -2.02 28.87 3.10
N GLU A 159 -2.89 28.13 2.42
CA GLU A 159 -4.14 28.67 1.89
C GLU A 159 -5.04 29.23 2.99
N GLN A 160 -5.15 28.55 4.13
CA GLN A 160 -5.94 29.05 5.25
C GLN A 160 -5.29 30.25 5.92
N VAL A 161 -3.97 30.24 6.12
CA VAL A 161 -3.22 31.36 6.69
C VAL A 161 -3.37 32.61 5.82
N LYS A 162 -3.22 32.47 4.50
CA LYS A 162 -3.45 33.57 3.55
C LYS A 162 -4.91 34.04 3.52
N ALA A 163 -5.88 33.13 3.63
CA ALA A 163 -7.30 33.48 3.68
C ALA A 163 -7.65 34.32 4.95
N TRP A 164 -6.88 34.21 6.02
CA TRP A 164 -7.01 35.07 7.19
C TRP A 164 -6.30 36.42 7.07
N GLY A 165 -5.70 36.71 5.91
CA GLY A 165 -4.98 37.95 5.62
C GLY A 165 -3.58 38.03 6.23
N ILE A 166 -2.98 36.90 6.59
CA ILE A 166 -1.62 36.82 7.10
C ILE A 166 -0.65 36.66 5.94
N GLU A 167 0.30 37.57 5.81
CA GLU A 167 1.36 37.47 4.80
C GLU A 167 2.33 36.34 5.14
N CYS A 168 2.57 35.46 4.20
CA CYS A 168 3.51 34.35 4.37
C CYS A 168 4.06 33.88 3.00
N ILE A 169 5.21 33.26 3.03
CA ILE A 169 5.91 32.69 1.88
C ILE A 169 5.76 31.17 1.94
N GLY A 170 5.29 30.54 0.88
CA GLY A 170 5.06 29.10 0.82
C GLY A 170 5.33 28.52 -0.55
N LYS A 171 4.30 28.07 -1.27
CA LYS A 171 4.43 27.36 -2.56
C LYS A 171 4.92 28.23 -3.72
N GLU A 172 5.03 29.52 -3.56
CA GLU A 172 5.71 30.37 -4.53
C GLU A 172 7.21 30.06 -4.65
N ILE A 173 7.83 29.51 -3.61
CA ILE A 173 9.23 29.07 -3.62
C ILE A 173 9.42 27.58 -3.34
N PHE A 174 8.47 26.92 -2.67
CA PHE A 174 8.55 25.49 -2.35
C PHE A 174 7.70 24.66 -3.31
N THR A 175 8.28 23.56 -3.81
CA THR A 175 7.57 22.67 -4.74
C THR A 175 6.38 21.96 -4.10
N ARG A 176 5.39 21.61 -4.91
CA ARG A 176 4.31 20.66 -4.54
C ARG A 176 4.68 19.20 -4.79
N GLN A 177 5.82 18.95 -5.43
CA GLN A 177 6.21 17.62 -5.88
C GLN A 177 7.41 17.08 -5.09
N GLY A 178 7.37 15.78 -4.80
CA GLY A 178 8.44 15.07 -4.14
C GLY A 178 8.50 15.30 -2.62
N GLU A 179 9.48 14.65 -2.00
CA GLU A 179 9.76 14.82 -0.58
C GLU A 179 10.52 16.13 -0.34
N TYR A 180 10.24 16.76 0.80
CA TYR A 180 11.03 17.88 1.28
C TYR A 180 12.33 17.41 1.94
N SER A 181 13.29 18.32 2.03
CA SER A 181 14.59 18.06 2.65
C SER A 181 15.20 19.34 3.23
N ALA A 182 16.20 19.18 4.08
CA ALA A 182 17.02 20.29 4.56
C ALA A 182 17.68 21.06 3.39
N ASN A 183 18.06 20.37 2.32
CA ASN A 183 18.68 21.02 1.15
C ASN A 183 17.71 21.95 0.43
N LEU A 184 16.42 21.62 0.36
CA LEU A 184 15.42 22.51 -0.21
C LEU A 184 15.35 23.86 0.53
N LEU A 185 15.45 23.83 1.87
CA LEU A 185 15.51 25.06 2.67
C LEU A 185 16.83 25.84 2.43
N ARG A 186 17.97 25.16 2.34
CA ARG A 186 19.26 25.79 2.04
C ARG A 186 19.22 26.49 0.67
N GLU A 187 18.67 25.86 -0.34
CA GLU A 187 18.55 26.41 -1.67
C GLU A 187 17.56 27.57 -1.74
N LYS A 188 16.33 27.38 -1.24
CA LYS A 188 15.21 28.29 -1.45
C LYS A 188 15.20 29.47 -0.48
N VAL A 189 15.66 29.29 0.74
CA VAL A 189 15.63 30.34 1.78
C VAL A 189 16.99 31.00 1.95
N LEU A 190 18.08 30.21 1.94
CA LEU A 190 19.45 30.72 2.12
C LEU A 190 20.16 31.06 0.78
N GLY A 191 19.58 30.68 -0.36
CA GLY A 191 20.20 30.87 -1.67
C GLY A 191 21.52 30.10 -1.87
N GLN A 192 21.74 29.04 -1.07
CA GLN A 192 22.93 28.22 -1.14
C GLN A 192 22.86 27.28 -2.33
N ASN A 193 23.95 27.17 -3.09
CA ASN A 193 24.07 26.15 -4.11
C ASN A 193 24.49 24.83 -3.43
N VAL A 194 23.56 23.91 -3.30
CA VAL A 194 23.82 22.58 -2.72
C VAL A 194 24.26 21.64 -3.83
N GLU A 195 25.57 21.38 -3.92
CA GLU A 195 26.06 20.36 -4.85
C GLU A 195 25.55 18.99 -4.46
N THR A 196 24.58 18.48 -5.22
CA THR A 196 24.25 17.06 -5.20
C THR A 196 25.19 16.34 -6.17
N LYS A 197 26.02 15.42 -5.67
CA LYS A 197 26.79 14.52 -6.54
C LYS A 197 25.90 13.33 -6.91
N PRO A 198 25.21 13.36 -8.07
CA PRO A 198 24.51 12.17 -8.52
C PRO A 198 25.55 11.09 -8.75
N TYR A 199 25.33 9.90 -8.20
CA TYR A 199 26.09 8.74 -8.61
C TYR A 199 25.57 8.30 -9.99
N PRO A 200 26.26 8.63 -11.09
CA PRO A 200 25.86 8.16 -12.40
C PRO A 200 25.99 6.64 -12.40
N ASN A 201 25.04 5.93 -12.83
CA ASN A 201 25.05 4.46 -12.95
C ASN A 201 24.61 3.65 -11.71
N LEU A 202 23.90 4.23 -10.74
CA LEU A 202 23.21 3.39 -9.77
C LEU A 202 22.12 2.59 -10.50
N PRO A 203 22.14 1.24 -10.43
CA PRO A 203 21.09 0.44 -11.04
C PRO A 203 19.76 0.73 -10.35
N ALA A 204 18.71 0.93 -11.16
CA ALA A 204 17.36 1.01 -10.63
C ALA A 204 17.02 -0.29 -9.87
N ARG A 205 16.39 -0.14 -8.70
CA ARG A 205 15.94 -1.28 -7.88
C ARG A 205 14.41 -1.23 -7.72
N PRO A 206 13.65 -1.46 -8.81
CA PRO A 206 12.20 -1.49 -8.71
C PRO A 206 11.77 -2.64 -7.79
N PRO A 207 10.62 -2.53 -7.13
CA PRO A 207 10.04 -3.65 -6.41
C PRO A 207 9.74 -4.79 -7.39
N ILE A 208 10.09 -6.02 -7.01
CA ILE A 208 9.88 -7.22 -7.82
C ILE A 208 9.32 -8.35 -6.96
N LEU A 209 8.66 -9.31 -7.58
CA LEU A 209 8.22 -10.52 -6.90
C LEU A 209 9.45 -11.31 -6.37
N CYS A 210 9.29 -11.97 -5.23
CA CYS A 210 10.36 -12.74 -4.57
C CYS A 210 10.87 -13.91 -5.41
N PRO A 211 12.09 -14.44 -5.15
CA PRO A 211 12.50 -15.73 -5.68
C PRO A 211 11.50 -16.82 -5.29
N GLY A 212 11.07 -17.65 -6.25
CA GLY A 212 10.10 -18.72 -6.02
C GLY A 212 8.69 -18.25 -5.63
N CYS A 213 8.36 -17.00 -5.89
CA CYS A 213 6.99 -16.51 -5.68
C CYS A 213 6.01 -17.26 -6.61
N PRO A 214 4.91 -17.84 -6.07
CA PRO A 214 3.94 -18.57 -6.88
C PRO A 214 3.24 -17.73 -7.94
N HIS A 215 3.10 -16.42 -7.71
CA HIS A 215 2.44 -15.51 -8.67
C HIS A 215 3.17 -15.41 -10.01
N ARG A 216 4.47 -15.70 -10.06
CA ARG A 216 5.28 -15.65 -11.30
C ARG A 216 4.77 -16.59 -12.38
N SER A 217 4.31 -17.77 -11.99
CA SER A 217 3.83 -18.78 -12.94
C SER A 217 2.59 -18.30 -13.68
N THR A 218 1.59 -17.84 -12.95
CA THR A 218 0.34 -17.33 -13.52
C THR A 218 0.62 -16.20 -14.51
N PHE A 219 1.41 -15.19 -14.10
CA PHE A 219 1.75 -14.08 -15.00
C PHE A 219 2.62 -14.51 -16.20
N SER A 220 3.53 -15.47 -16.02
CA SER A 220 4.31 -16.01 -17.15
C SER A 220 3.42 -16.68 -18.18
N VAL A 221 2.38 -17.39 -17.74
CA VAL A 221 1.40 -18.04 -18.63
C VAL A 221 0.51 -17.01 -19.31
N LEU A 222 -0.04 -16.03 -18.55
CA LEU A 222 -0.86 -14.96 -19.09
C LEU A 222 -0.10 -14.15 -20.15
N ASN A 223 1.16 -13.78 -19.88
CA ASN A 223 2.03 -13.10 -20.83
C ASN A 223 2.25 -13.95 -22.11
N LYS A 224 2.53 -15.26 -21.95
CA LYS A 224 2.69 -16.19 -23.08
C LYS A 224 1.44 -16.26 -23.95
N LEU A 225 0.26 -16.23 -23.33
CA LEU A 225 -1.04 -16.32 -24.00
C LEU A 225 -1.53 -14.95 -24.51
N LYS A 226 -0.83 -13.86 -24.19
CA LYS A 226 -1.22 -12.47 -24.50
C LYS A 226 -2.59 -12.11 -23.93
N ILE A 227 -2.87 -12.57 -22.71
CA ILE A 227 -4.07 -12.27 -21.96
C ILE A 227 -3.77 -11.10 -21.03
N HIS A 228 -4.61 -10.08 -21.06
CA HIS A 228 -4.57 -8.91 -20.22
C HIS A 228 -5.19 -9.18 -18.85
N ALA A 229 -4.81 -8.44 -17.83
CA ALA A 229 -5.41 -8.58 -16.52
C ALA A 229 -5.91 -7.24 -15.95
N ALA A 230 -7.19 -7.22 -15.56
CA ALA A 230 -7.69 -6.28 -14.57
C ALA A 230 -7.14 -6.72 -13.21
N GLY A 231 -6.18 -5.96 -12.69
CA GLY A 231 -5.45 -6.30 -11.47
C GLY A 231 -6.08 -5.75 -10.21
N ASP A 232 -5.55 -6.20 -9.11
CA ASP A 232 -5.93 -5.77 -7.76
C ASP A 232 -4.69 -5.41 -6.94
N ILE A 233 -4.85 -5.07 -5.66
CA ILE A 233 -3.78 -4.58 -4.80
C ILE A 233 -3.25 -5.70 -3.90
N GLY A 234 -1.96 -6.00 -4.07
CA GLY A 234 -1.21 -7.02 -3.34
C GLY A 234 0.14 -7.28 -4.00
N CYS A 235 0.91 -8.28 -3.54
CA CYS A 235 2.17 -8.67 -4.19
C CYS A 235 2.00 -8.91 -5.71
N TYR A 236 0.88 -9.45 -6.11
CA TYR A 236 0.56 -9.73 -7.52
C TYR A 236 0.39 -8.46 -8.36
N THR A 237 0.19 -7.26 -7.79
CA THR A 237 0.25 -6.00 -8.55
C THR A 237 1.57 -5.87 -9.31
N LEU A 238 2.65 -6.47 -8.80
CA LEU A 238 3.95 -6.52 -9.47
C LEU A 238 3.96 -7.35 -10.78
N GLY A 239 2.87 -7.99 -11.13
CA GLY A 239 2.64 -8.52 -12.46
C GLY A 239 2.58 -7.46 -13.56
N ALA A 240 2.42 -6.17 -13.20
CA ALA A 240 2.53 -5.03 -14.11
C ALA A 240 3.98 -4.72 -14.53
N VAL A 241 4.96 -5.15 -13.73
CA VAL A 241 6.37 -4.79 -13.94
C VAL A 241 7.04 -5.78 -14.89
N ALA A 242 7.98 -5.26 -15.71
CA ALA A 242 8.80 -6.10 -16.59
C ALA A 242 9.55 -7.19 -15.81
N PRO A 243 9.71 -8.39 -16.40
CA PRO A 243 9.31 -8.81 -17.74
C PRO A 243 7.90 -9.40 -17.84
N LEU A 244 7.10 -9.35 -16.75
CA LEU A 244 5.77 -9.96 -16.71
C LEU A 244 4.76 -9.15 -17.53
N ASN A 245 4.62 -7.86 -17.31
CA ASN A 245 3.82 -6.90 -18.10
C ASN A 245 2.41 -7.39 -18.45
N VAL A 246 1.65 -7.88 -17.46
CA VAL A 246 0.33 -8.50 -17.69
C VAL A 246 -0.80 -7.65 -17.14
N ILE A 247 -0.56 -6.97 -16.01
CA ILE A 247 -1.59 -6.16 -15.38
C ILE A 247 -1.63 -4.78 -16.03
N ASP A 248 -2.79 -4.42 -16.55
CA ASP A 248 -3.00 -3.14 -17.24
C ASP A 248 -3.69 -2.10 -16.36
N THR A 249 -4.45 -2.51 -15.34
CA THR A 249 -5.20 -1.59 -14.49
C THR A 249 -5.30 -2.09 -13.07
N THR A 250 -5.24 -1.16 -12.11
CA THR A 250 -5.57 -1.36 -10.71
C THR A 250 -6.33 -0.13 -10.21
N VAL A 251 -7.38 -0.31 -9.42
CA VAL A 251 -8.18 0.79 -8.86
C VAL A 251 -8.07 0.82 -7.34
N CYS A 252 -8.56 -0.21 -6.67
CA CYS A 252 -8.48 -0.37 -5.21
C CYS A 252 -8.60 -1.85 -4.85
N MET A 253 -8.37 -2.18 -3.57
CA MET A 253 -8.53 -3.56 -3.09
C MET A 253 -9.94 -4.09 -3.35
N GLY A 254 -10.03 -5.22 -4.09
CA GLY A 254 -11.28 -5.91 -4.45
C GLY A 254 -11.93 -5.46 -5.75
N ALA A 255 -11.37 -4.47 -6.45
CA ALA A 255 -12.00 -3.89 -7.63
C ALA A 255 -11.77 -4.66 -8.94
N SER A 256 -10.78 -5.56 -9.01
CA SER A 256 -10.40 -6.23 -10.26
C SER A 256 -11.57 -6.94 -10.95
N ILE A 257 -12.36 -7.69 -10.19
CA ILE A 257 -13.52 -8.42 -10.70
C ILE A 257 -14.60 -7.47 -11.23
N SER A 258 -14.92 -6.40 -10.46
CA SER A 258 -15.87 -5.38 -10.89
C SER A 258 -15.38 -4.59 -12.10
N THR A 259 -14.07 -4.35 -12.20
CA THR A 259 -13.45 -3.69 -13.36
C THR A 259 -13.64 -4.54 -14.63
N LEU A 260 -13.32 -5.84 -14.56
CA LEU A 260 -13.52 -6.76 -15.67
C LEU A 260 -14.98 -6.83 -16.09
N HIS A 261 -15.89 -6.96 -15.11
CA HIS A 261 -17.33 -6.98 -15.39
C HIS A 261 -17.84 -5.65 -15.98
N GLY A 262 -17.32 -4.52 -15.50
CA GLY A 262 -17.65 -3.21 -16.06
C GLY A 262 -17.18 -3.06 -17.52
N MET A 263 -16.00 -3.60 -17.86
CA MET A 263 -15.52 -3.64 -19.25
C MET A 263 -16.45 -4.49 -20.13
N GLU A 264 -16.91 -5.64 -19.61
CA GLU A 264 -17.88 -6.49 -20.30
C GLU A 264 -19.20 -5.76 -20.57
N MET A 265 -19.73 -5.07 -19.56
CA MET A 265 -20.98 -4.30 -19.70
C MET A 265 -20.86 -3.14 -20.69
N ALA A 266 -19.70 -2.49 -20.74
CA ALA A 266 -19.45 -1.36 -21.61
C ALA A 266 -19.19 -1.75 -23.07
N HIS A 267 -18.46 -2.85 -23.29
CA HIS A 267 -17.94 -3.23 -24.60
C HIS A 267 -18.41 -4.59 -25.11
N GLY A 268 -19.13 -5.34 -24.30
CA GLY A 268 -19.63 -6.67 -24.61
C GLY A 268 -18.64 -7.81 -24.36
N LYS A 269 -19.14 -9.02 -24.42
CA LYS A 269 -18.42 -10.27 -24.10
C LYS A 269 -17.16 -10.47 -24.95
N ASP A 270 -17.20 -10.10 -26.23
CA ASP A 270 -16.07 -10.30 -27.16
C ASP A 270 -14.86 -9.44 -26.75
N TYR A 271 -15.08 -8.30 -26.14
CA TYR A 271 -14.00 -7.43 -25.68
C TYR A 271 -13.17 -8.09 -24.58
N ILE A 272 -13.82 -8.81 -23.66
CA ILE A 272 -13.14 -9.40 -22.49
C ILE A 272 -12.56 -10.81 -22.76
N LYS A 273 -12.70 -11.37 -23.97
CA LYS A 273 -12.15 -12.71 -24.31
C LYS A 273 -10.64 -12.84 -24.05
N ASN A 274 -9.89 -11.74 -24.15
CA ASN A 274 -8.45 -11.71 -23.86
C ASN A 274 -8.16 -11.06 -22.51
N TRP A 275 -9.13 -11.01 -21.60
CA TRP A 275 -8.98 -10.42 -20.29
C TRP A 275 -9.35 -11.40 -19.18
N VAL A 276 -8.69 -11.24 -18.04
CA VAL A 276 -9.04 -11.90 -16.77
C VAL A 276 -9.02 -10.89 -15.64
N ALA A 277 -9.74 -11.15 -14.56
CA ALA A 277 -9.52 -10.47 -13.29
C ALA A 277 -8.51 -11.26 -12.46
N VAL A 278 -7.53 -10.59 -11.86
CA VAL A 278 -6.54 -11.22 -10.96
C VAL A 278 -6.67 -10.60 -9.58
N ILE A 279 -6.84 -11.44 -8.56
CA ILE A 279 -7.02 -11.03 -7.17
C ILE A 279 -6.32 -12.04 -6.24
N GLY A 280 -5.76 -11.55 -5.11
CA GLY A 280 -5.20 -12.43 -4.08
C GLY A 280 -6.28 -13.03 -3.17
N ASP A 281 -5.95 -14.12 -2.48
CA ASP A 281 -6.79 -14.84 -1.54
C ASP A 281 -7.33 -13.94 -0.42
N SER A 282 -6.46 -13.19 0.25
CA SER A 282 -6.85 -12.25 1.31
C SER A 282 -7.77 -11.14 0.78
N THR A 283 -7.42 -10.51 -0.34
CA THR A 283 -8.23 -9.45 -0.94
C THR A 283 -9.58 -9.96 -1.43
N PHE A 284 -9.62 -11.19 -1.96
CA PHE A 284 -10.87 -11.86 -2.33
C PHE A 284 -11.78 -12.03 -1.11
N MET A 285 -11.24 -12.58 0.00
CA MET A 285 -12.01 -12.75 1.24
C MET A 285 -12.44 -11.43 1.88
N HIS A 286 -11.67 -10.36 1.72
CA HIS A 286 -11.94 -9.05 2.28
C HIS A 286 -13.04 -8.29 1.50
N THR A 287 -12.92 -8.20 0.17
CA THR A 287 -13.80 -7.36 -0.67
C THR A 287 -14.14 -7.95 -2.05
N GLY A 288 -13.38 -8.92 -2.55
CA GLY A 288 -13.60 -9.49 -3.88
C GLY A 288 -14.87 -10.36 -3.99
N VAL A 289 -15.31 -10.94 -2.89
CA VAL A 289 -16.52 -11.79 -2.83
C VAL A 289 -17.76 -11.03 -3.35
N ASN A 290 -17.95 -9.78 -2.93
CA ASN A 290 -19.07 -8.95 -3.34
C ASN A 290 -19.08 -8.70 -4.86
N SER A 291 -17.88 -8.48 -5.43
CA SER A 291 -17.73 -8.28 -6.87
C SER A 291 -18.06 -9.54 -7.65
N LEU A 292 -17.67 -10.73 -7.14
CA LEU A 292 -18.01 -12.00 -7.76
C LEU A 292 -19.52 -12.28 -7.69
N ILE A 293 -20.16 -12.02 -6.55
CA ILE A 293 -21.63 -12.13 -6.42
C ILE A 293 -22.32 -11.25 -7.47
N ASN A 294 -21.89 -10.01 -7.63
CA ASN A 294 -22.44 -9.08 -8.60
C ASN A 294 -22.27 -9.58 -10.04
N MET A 295 -21.07 -10.09 -10.39
CA MET A 295 -20.80 -10.64 -11.72
C MET A 295 -21.70 -11.86 -12.03
N VAL A 296 -21.84 -12.80 -11.08
CA VAL A 296 -22.72 -13.98 -11.23
C VAL A 296 -24.18 -13.57 -11.34
N TYR A 297 -24.64 -12.68 -10.45
CA TYR A 297 -26.03 -12.19 -10.45
C TYR A 297 -26.42 -11.52 -11.78
N ASN A 298 -25.51 -10.76 -12.38
CA ASN A 298 -25.73 -10.08 -13.65
C ASN A 298 -25.31 -10.90 -14.88
N GLN A 299 -25.08 -12.22 -14.72
CA GLN A 299 -24.80 -13.16 -15.82
C GLN A 299 -23.57 -12.76 -16.66
N GLY A 300 -22.53 -12.25 -16.01
CA GLY A 300 -21.25 -11.99 -16.65
C GLY A 300 -20.56 -13.26 -17.16
N THR A 301 -19.53 -13.10 -17.97
CA THR A 301 -18.79 -14.23 -18.59
C THR A 301 -17.29 -14.17 -18.27
N GLY A 302 -16.85 -13.21 -17.45
CA GLY A 302 -15.45 -13.02 -17.14
C GLY A 302 -14.81 -14.16 -16.35
N THR A 303 -13.53 -14.40 -16.60
CA THR A 303 -12.70 -15.34 -15.83
C THR A 303 -11.96 -14.63 -14.71
N VAL A 304 -12.06 -15.14 -13.50
CA VAL A 304 -11.38 -14.63 -12.29
C VAL A 304 -10.29 -15.60 -11.88
N ILE A 305 -9.07 -15.10 -11.68
CA ILE A 305 -7.95 -15.88 -11.15
C ILE A 305 -7.66 -15.43 -9.72
N ILE A 306 -7.97 -16.28 -8.76
CA ILE A 306 -7.64 -16.07 -7.34
C ILE A 306 -6.27 -16.66 -7.08
N MET A 307 -5.32 -15.82 -6.70
CA MET A 307 -3.93 -16.20 -6.45
C MET A 307 -3.76 -16.52 -4.97
N ASP A 308 -4.05 -17.77 -4.61
CA ASP A 308 -3.97 -18.26 -3.24
C ASP A 308 -2.51 -18.59 -2.86
N ASN A 309 -1.92 -17.71 -2.06
CA ASN A 309 -0.61 -17.92 -1.46
C ASN A 309 -0.66 -18.12 0.06
N SER A 310 -1.85 -18.34 0.61
CA SER A 310 -2.14 -18.65 2.01
C SER A 310 -1.66 -17.57 2.99
N THR A 311 -1.63 -16.30 2.58
CA THR A 311 -1.26 -15.18 3.46
C THR A 311 -1.51 -13.82 2.82
N THR A 312 -1.66 -12.78 3.63
CA THR A 312 -1.62 -11.37 3.20
C THR A 312 -0.15 -10.92 3.13
N GLY A 313 0.56 -11.31 2.05
CA GLY A 313 2.03 -11.24 1.99
C GLY A 313 2.61 -9.83 2.02
N MET A 314 2.04 -8.87 1.28
CA MET A 314 2.59 -7.53 1.09
C MET A 314 2.72 -6.73 2.40
N THR A 315 1.80 -6.87 3.32
CA THR A 315 1.69 -6.07 4.54
C THR A 315 2.29 -6.72 5.78
N GLY A 316 2.92 -7.89 5.65
CA GLY A 316 3.63 -8.55 6.76
C GLY A 316 3.14 -9.96 7.11
N HIS A 317 2.52 -10.65 6.16
CA HIS A 317 2.09 -12.05 6.31
C HIS A 317 0.98 -12.26 7.34
N GLN A 318 0.00 -11.35 7.38
CA GLN A 318 -1.18 -11.49 8.22
C GLN A 318 -2.02 -12.69 7.79
N ASP A 319 -2.61 -13.35 8.78
CA ASP A 319 -3.63 -14.36 8.56
C ASP A 319 -4.95 -13.71 8.09
N HIS A 320 -5.80 -14.49 7.42
CA HIS A 320 -7.14 -14.11 6.98
C HIS A 320 -8.09 -15.32 7.06
N ALA A 321 -9.35 -15.15 6.76
CA ALA A 321 -10.36 -16.17 6.98
C ALA A 321 -10.10 -17.53 6.29
N ALA A 322 -9.34 -17.56 5.20
CA ALA A 322 -8.99 -18.79 4.51
C ALA A 322 -7.66 -19.43 5.00
N THR A 323 -6.93 -18.83 5.96
CA THR A 323 -5.68 -19.40 6.49
C THR A 323 -5.91 -20.34 7.70
N GLY A 324 -7.09 -20.30 8.33
CA GLY A 324 -7.42 -21.15 9.47
C GLY A 324 -6.80 -20.72 10.80
N LYS A 325 -6.54 -19.40 10.95
CA LYS A 325 -6.07 -18.82 12.21
C LYS A 325 -6.81 -17.53 12.56
N THR A 326 -7.05 -17.32 13.84
CA THR A 326 -7.58 -16.05 14.35
C THR A 326 -6.48 -15.00 14.46
N LEU A 327 -6.86 -13.75 14.73
CA LEU A 327 -5.92 -12.65 15.00
C LEU A 327 -5.00 -12.97 16.20
N GLN A 328 -5.49 -13.66 17.21
CA GLN A 328 -4.75 -14.07 18.41
C GLN A 328 -3.88 -15.32 18.17
N GLY A 329 -3.99 -15.96 16.99
CA GLY A 329 -3.19 -17.12 16.60
C GLY A 329 -3.85 -18.48 16.86
N ASP A 330 -5.09 -18.51 17.36
CA ASP A 330 -5.83 -19.76 17.59
C ASP A 330 -6.14 -20.45 16.26
N VAL A 331 -5.99 -21.77 16.24
CA VAL A 331 -6.33 -22.59 15.06
C VAL A 331 -7.84 -22.77 14.98
N VAL A 332 -8.41 -22.41 13.85
CA VAL A 332 -9.85 -22.52 13.55
C VAL A 332 -10.07 -23.12 12.16
N PRO A 333 -11.26 -23.63 11.84
CA PRO A 333 -11.56 -24.09 10.48
C PRO A 333 -11.37 -22.97 9.46
N ALA A 334 -10.56 -23.22 8.42
CA ALA A 334 -10.39 -22.29 7.30
C ALA A 334 -11.65 -22.24 6.42
N ILE A 335 -11.98 -21.05 5.94
CA ILE A 335 -13.02 -20.91 4.91
C ILE A 335 -12.45 -21.38 3.57
N SER A 336 -13.09 -22.37 2.96
CA SER A 336 -12.72 -22.84 1.62
C SER A 336 -13.15 -21.83 0.55
N ILE A 337 -12.19 -21.25 -0.15
CA ILE A 337 -12.43 -20.34 -1.28
C ILE A 337 -13.20 -21.07 -2.39
N TYR A 338 -12.84 -22.33 -2.67
CA TYR A 338 -13.53 -23.19 -3.63
C TYR A 338 -15.02 -23.32 -3.31
N ASN A 339 -15.34 -23.74 -2.10
CA ASN A 339 -16.74 -23.92 -1.67
C ASN A 339 -17.51 -22.59 -1.63
N LEU A 340 -16.85 -21.50 -1.26
CA LEU A 340 -17.45 -20.18 -1.27
C LEU A 340 -17.83 -19.76 -2.69
N CYS A 341 -16.94 -19.91 -3.67
CA CYS A 341 -17.25 -19.64 -5.08
C CYS A 341 -18.40 -20.50 -5.61
N LYS A 342 -18.40 -21.80 -5.25
CA LYS A 342 -19.52 -22.71 -5.61
C LYS A 342 -20.84 -22.26 -5.00
N SER A 343 -20.83 -21.82 -3.73
CA SER A 343 -22.03 -21.36 -3.03
C SER A 343 -22.58 -20.04 -3.58
N ILE A 344 -21.71 -19.18 -4.15
CA ILE A 344 -22.14 -17.96 -4.87
C ILE A 344 -22.87 -18.30 -6.17
N GLY A 345 -22.69 -19.51 -6.71
CA GLY A 345 -23.34 -19.96 -7.94
C GLY A 345 -22.39 -20.08 -9.14
N VAL A 346 -21.08 -19.95 -8.93
CA VAL A 346 -20.08 -20.18 -9.99
C VAL A 346 -20.07 -21.66 -10.36
N LYS A 347 -20.39 -21.99 -11.60
CA LYS A 347 -20.41 -23.38 -12.08
C LYS A 347 -19.01 -23.90 -12.34
N ASN A 348 -18.12 -23.05 -12.84
CA ASN A 348 -16.76 -23.40 -13.24
C ASN A 348 -15.77 -22.88 -12.21
N VAL A 349 -15.39 -23.72 -11.24
CA VAL A 349 -14.36 -23.42 -10.25
C VAL A 349 -13.29 -24.49 -10.34
N THR A 350 -12.06 -24.11 -10.60
CA THR A 350 -10.93 -25.03 -10.81
C THR A 350 -9.76 -24.62 -9.92
N GLU A 351 -9.25 -25.55 -9.12
CA GLU A 351 -8.00 -25.39 -8.39
C GLU A 351 -6.82 -25.89 -9.21
N VAL A 352 -5.72 -25.15 -9.23
CA VAL A 352 -4.52 -25.52 -9.95
C VAL A 352 -3.27 -25.23 -9.12
N ASN A 353 -2.31 -26.14 -9.14
CA ASN A 353 -1.01 -25.87 -8.52
C ASN A 353 -0.29 -24.75 -9.29
N ALA A 354 -0.03 -23.64 -8.59
CA ALA A 354 0.60 -22.48 -9.21
C ALA A 354 1.99 -22.79 -9.79
N PHE A 355 2.71 -23.80 -9.32
CA PHE A 355 4.01 -24.18 -9.87
C PHE A 355 3.96 -25.15 -11.06
N ASP A 356 2.78 -25.59 -11.50
CA ASP A 356 2.61 -26.41 -12.70
C ASP A 356 2.22 -25.54 -13.89
N LEU A 357 3.20 -25.14 -14.71
CA LEU A 357 2.98 -24.26 -15.85
C LEU A 357 2.09 -24.89 -16.93
N ALA A 358 2.18 -26.21 -17.12
CA ALA A 358 1.39 -26.89 -18.13
C ALA A 358 -0.08 -26.98 -17.74
N ALA A 359 -0.35 -27.35 -16.48
CA ALA A 359 -1.70 -27.35 -15.93
C ALA A 359 -2.30 -25.95 -15.92
N MET A 360 -1.54 -24.93 -15.48
CA MET A 360 -1.97 -23.54 -15.46
C MET A 360 -2.34 -23.05 -16.87
N GLU A 361 -1.49 -23.31 -17.87
CA GLU A 361 -1.77 -22.91 -19.26
C GLU A 361 -3.03 -23.58 -19.81
N LYS A 362 -3.18 -24.87 -19.55
CA LYS A 362 -4.36 -25.62 -19.96
C LYS A 362 -5.62 -25.06 -19.31
N THR A 363 -5.61 -24.90 -17.99
CA THR A 363 -6.76 -24.38 -17.24
C THR A 363 -7.15 -22.99 -17.70
N ILE A 364 -6.20 -22.06 -17.85
CA ILE A 364 -6.52 -20.69 -18.31
C ILE A 364 -7.17 -20.73 -19.69
N LYS A 365 -6.65 -21.51 -20.66
CA LYS A 365 -7.23 -21.63 -22.00
C LYS A 365 -8.66 -22.19 -21.97
N GLU A 366 -8.90 -23.19 -21.14
CA GLU A 366 -10.22 -23.81 -21.02
C GLU A 366 -11.24 -22.86 -20.36
N GLU A 367 -10.83 -22.15 -19.33
CA GLU A 367 -11.75 -21.30 -18.56
C GLU A 367 -12.08 -19.99 -19.29
N VAL A 368 -11.11 -19.34 -19.96
CA VAL A 368 -11.39 -18.11 -20.72
C VAL A 368 -12.21 -18.36 -22.01
N ALA A 369 -12.29 -19.59 -22.47
CA ALA A 369 -13.10 -19.95 -23.63
C ALA A 369 -14.59 -20.15 -23.31
N LYS A 370 -14.98 -20.11 -22.04
CA LYS A 370 -16.36 -20.32 -21.61
C LYS A 370 -17.16 -19.02 -21.65
N ASP A 371 -18.41 -19.12 -22.04
CA ASP A 371 -19.39 -18.01 -22.01
C ASP A 371 -20.13 -17.90 -20.66
N GLU A 372 -19.48 -18.27 -19.59
CA GLU A 372 -19.99 -18.23 -18.21
C GLU A 372 -18.89 -17.77 -17.27
N VAL A 373 -19.28 -17.24 -16.09
CA VAL A 373 -18.31 -16.91 -15.03
C VAL A 373 -17.48 -18.12 -14.67
N SER A 374 -16.16 -17.97 -14.74
CA SER A 374 -15.20 -18.99 -14.35
C SER A 374 -14.27 -18.47 -13.24
N VAL A 375 -13.90 -19.34 -12.31
CA VAL A 375 -12.93 -19.05 -11.26
C VAL A 375 -11.80 -20.08 -11.29
N ILE A 376 -10.58 -19.58 -11.40
CA ILE A 376 -9.35 -20.38 -11.26
C ILE A 376 -8.71 -20.01 -9.93
N ILE A 377 -8.45 -20.98 -9.08
CA ILE A 377 -7.73 -20.78 -7.82
C ILE A 377 -6.31 -21.31 -8.01
N ALA A 378 -5.35 -20.40 -8.12
CA ALA A 378 -3.94 -20.72 -8.31
C ALA A 378 -3.26 -20.91 -6.94
N CYS A 379 -3.15 -22.15 -6.47
CA CYS A 379 -2.75 -22.51 -5.13
C CYS A 379 -1.25 -22.84 -5.04
N ALA A 380 -0.51 -22.09 -4.23
CA ALA A 380 0.79 -22.50 -3.68
C ALA A 380 1.21 -21.52 -2.57
N PRO A 381 1.81 -22.01 -1.46
CA PRO A 381 2.14 -21.16 -0.33
C PRO A 381 3.18 -20.08 -0.70
N CYS A 382 3.08 -18.92 -0.06
CA CYS A 382 4.08 -17.86 -0.19
C CYS A 382 5.47 -18.39 0.21
N ALA A 383 6.47 -18.10 -0.62
CA ALA A 383 7.85 -18.55 -0.42
C ALA A 383 8.49 -18.02 0.88
N LEU A 384 7.93 -16.99 1.49
CA LEU A 384 8.42 -16.36 2.71
C LEU A 384 7.66 -16.77 3.97
N LEU A 385 6.66 -17.64 3.87
CA LEU A 385 5.94 -18.14 5.05
C LEU A 385 6.87 -19.00 5.92
N LYS A 386 6.78 -18.78 7.23
CA LYS A 386 7.50 -19.62 8.22
C LYS A 386 7.03 -21.08 8.07
N GLY A 387 7.98 -22.00 7.96
CA GLY A 387 7.71 -23.44 7.82
C GLY A 387 7.62 -23.95 6.38
N VAL A 388 7.49 -23.08 5.38
CA VAL A 388 7.62 -23.49 3.98
C VAL A 388 9.08 -23.82 3.69
N LYS A 389 9.33 -25.08 3.34
CA LYS A 389 10.67 -25.56 3.01
C LYS A 389 10.75 -25.90 1.53
N PHE A 390 11.81 -25.48 0.92
CA PHE A 390 12.16 -25.85 -0.45
C PHE A 390 13.35 -26.81 -0.40
N PRO A 391 13.13 -28.12 -0.53
CA PRO A 391 14.18 -29.12 -0.34
C PRO A 391 15.19 -29.14 -1.51
N ASN A 392 14.88 -28.47 -2.60
CA ASN A 392 15.69 -28.46 -3.80
C ASN A 392 16.27 -27.06 -4.08
N LYS A 393 17.31 -27.02 -4.91
CA LYS A 393 17.81 -25.84 -5.61
C LYS A 393 17.92 -26.15 -7.10
N CYS A 394 17.75 -25.14 -7.96
CA CYS A 394 17.98 -25.29 -9.38
C CYS A 394 19.44 -24.93 -9.70
N VAL A 395 20.06 -25.72 -10.58
CA VAL A 395 21.44 -25.54 -11.05
C VAL A 395 21.48 -25.44 -12.56
N PRO A 396 22.26 -24.52 -13.15
CA PRO A 396 22.43 -24.43 -14.58
C PRO A 396 23.42 -25.48 -15.11
N LEU A 397 23.11 -26.06 -16.24
CA LEU A 397 23.99 -26.95 -17.02
C LEU A 397 24.47 -26.14 -18.23
N SER A 398 25.60 -25.42 -18.06
CA SER A 398 26.06 -24.41 -19.02
C SER A 398 26.37 -25.00 -20.41
N ASP A 399 26.86 -26.25 -20.48
CA ASP A 399 27.14 -27.02 -21.72
C ASP A 399 25.88 -27.27 -22.57
N LYS A 400 24.72 -27.40 -21.94
CA LYS A 400 23.41 -27.57 -22.58
C LYS A 400 22.73 -26.24 -22.91
N CYS A 401 23.17 -25.12 -22.34
CA CYS A 401 22.50 -23.84 -22.49
C CYS A 401 22.61 -23.26 -23.89
N LYS A 402 21.46 -23.05 -24.55
CA LYS A 402 21.38 -22.44 -25.89
C LYS A 402 21.20 -20.93 -25.87
N LYS A 403 21.39 -20.28 -24.71
CA LYS A 403 21.38 -18.81 -24.52
C LYS A 403 20.06 -18.14 -24.95
N CYS A 404 18.95 -18.89 -25.01
CA CYS A 404 17.67 -18.44 -25.55
C CYS A 404 16.89 -17.50 -24.57
N GLY A 405 17.26 -17.42 -23.29
CA GLY A 405 16.64 -16.55 -22.28
C GLY A 405 15.23 -16.91 -21.85
N MET A 406 14.66 -18.04 -22.30
CA MET A 406 13.28 -18.43 -21.95
C MET A 406 13.05 -18.57 -20.42
N CYS A 407 14.05 -19.09 -19.73
CA CYS A 407 14.02 -19.24 -18.26
C CYS A 407 14.01 -17.90 -17.48
N LEU A 408 14.38 -16.79 -18.12
CA LEU A 408 14.35 -15.46 -17.54
C LEU A 408 12.95 -14.80 -17.59
N LYS A 409 12.05 -15.31 -18.44
CA LYS A 409 10.70 -14.72 -18.63
C LYS A 409 9.87 -14.57 -17.34
N PRO A 410 9.94 -15.48 -16.35
CA PRO A 410 9.27 -15.25 -15.08
C PRO A 410 9.86 -14.11 -14.26
N GLY A 411 10.98 -13.52 -14.65
CA GLY A 411 11.63 -12.41 -13.97
C GLY A 411 12.19 -12.76 -12.58
N CYS A 412 12.55 -14.03 -12.34
CA CYS A 412 13.08 -14.46 -11.04
C CYS A 412 14.43 -13.79 -10.75
N PRO A 413 14.57 -13.08 -9.59
CA PRO A 413 15.82 -12.37 -9.27
C PRO A 413 17.00 -13.30 -8.98
N ALA A 414 16.76 -14.59 -8.74
CA ALA A 414 17.82 -15.58 -8.59
C ALA A 414 18.48 -15.96 -9.94
N LEU A 415 17.90 -15.55 -11.09
CA LEU A 415 18.44 -15.87 -12.42
C LEU A 415 19.05 -14.62 -13.04
N THR A 416 20.28 -14.77 -13.52
CA THR A 416 20.99 -13.73 -14.25
C THR A 416 21.58 -14.29 -15.53
N LYS A 417 21.98 -13.41 -16.43
CA LYS A 417 22.68 -13.77 -17.66
C LYS A 417 24.17 -13.46 -17.50
N ASN A 418 25.02 -14.45 -17.76
CA ASN A 418 26.47 -14.29 -17.79
C ASN A 418 26.90 -13.46 -19.01
N GLU A 419 28.15 -12.99 -19.00
CA GLU A 419 28.75 -12.26 -20.16
C GLU A 419 28.72 -13.05 -21.43
N ASP A 420 28.96 -14.35 -21.34
CA ASP A 420 28.92 -15.28 -22.53
C ASP A 420 27.48 -15.59 -22.99
N GLY A 421 26.47 -15.10 -22.29
CA GLY A 421 25.06 -15.28 -22.59
C GLY A 421 24.41 -16.51 -21.97
N THR A 422 25.15 -17.37 -21.28
CA THR A 422 24.60 -18.50 -20.51
C THR A 422 23.87 -17.98 -19.24
N ILE A 423 23.13 -18.85 -18.56
CA ILE A 423 22.36 -18.49 -17.34
C ILE A 423 23.14 -18.86 -16.10
N ALA A 424 23.21 -17.91 -15.18
CA ALA A 424 23.63 -18.14 -13.80
C ALA A 424 22.39 -18.21 -12.88
N ILE A 425 22.51 -19.00 -11.82
CA ILE A 425 21.49 -19.09 -10.76
C ILE A 425 22.19 -18.83 -9.44
N ASP A 426 21.76 -17.80 -8.74
CA ASP A 426 22.21 -17.54 -7.38
C ASP A 426 21.62 -18.56 -6.42
N GLU A 427 22.46 -19.46 -5.91
CA GLU A 427 22.05 -20.54 -5.01
C GLU A 427 21.54 -20.05 -3.67
N THR A 428 21.96 -18.87 -3.22
CA THR A 428 21.53 -18.27 -1.95
C THR A 428 20.10 -17.73 -2.04
N MET A 429 19.70 -17.29 -3.21
CA MET A 429 18.35 -16.79 -3.48
C MET A 429 17.40 -17.87 -4.02
N CYS A 430 17.93 -18.88 -4.73
CA CYS A 430 17.11 -19.90 -5.36
C CYS A 430 16.45 -20.81 -4.31
N ASN A 431 15.14 -20.94 -4.34
CA ASN A 431 14.39 -21.86 -3.49
C ASN A 431 13.94 -23.16 -4.20
N GLY A 432 14.39 -23.41 -5.43
CA GLY A 432 14.15 -24.66 -6.15
C GLY A 432 12.70 -24.89 -6.62
N CYS A 433 11.91 -23.84 -6.83
CA CYS A 433 10.52 -23.97 -7.27
C CYS A 433 10.33 -24.61 -8.66
N GLY A 434 11.39 -24.71 -9.48
CA GLY A 434 11.39 -25.41 -10.75
C GLY A 434 10.77 -24.69 -11.94
N LEU A 435 10.27 -23.46 -11.81
CA LEU A 435 9.65 -22.73 -12.92
C LEU A 435 10.63 -22.53 -14.10
N CYS A 436 11.88 -22.18 -13.82
CA CYS A 436 12.91 -22.01 -14.83
C CYS A 436 13.24 -23.31 -15.55
N LYS A 437 13.22 -24.45 -14.85
CA LYS A 437 13.43 -25.80 -15.45
C LYS A 437 12.31 -26.11 -16.41
N GLN A 438 11.04 -25.92 -16.06
CA GLN A 438 9.88 -26.16 -16.92
C GLN A 438 9.89 -25.31 -18.20
N LEU A 439 10.49 -24.14 -18.19
CA LEU A 439 10.62 -23.27 -19.35
C LEU A 439 11.83 -23.59 -20.24
N CYS A 440 12.75 -24.42 -19.76
CA CYS A 440 13.95 -24.78 -20.49
C CYS A 440 13.69 -25.96 -21.43
N LYS A 441 13.58 -25.69 -22.72
CA LYS A 441 13.38 -26.72 -23.76
C LYS A 441 14.63 -27.60 -24.05
N PHE A 442 15.77 -27.26 -23.44
CA PHE A 442 17.06 -27.88 -23.70
C PHE A 442 17.62 -28.67 -22.52
N ASP A 443 16.80 -28.83 -21.46
CA ASP A 443 17.20 -29.46 -20.20
C ASP A 443 18.51 -28.89 -19.63
N ALA A 444 18.73 -27.58 -19.83
CA ALA A 444 19.91 -26.86 -19.37
C ALA A 444 19.78 -26.33 -17.95
N ILE A 445 18.71 -26.67 -17.24
CA ILE A 445 18.50 -26.36 -15.81
C ILE A 445 17.99 -27.64 -15.15
N ASP A 446 18.67 -28.05 -14.09
CA ASP A 446 18.20 -29.15 -13.26
C ASP A 446 17.85 -28.65 -11.84
N CYS A 447 17.02 -29.41 -11.12
CA CYS A 447 16.70 -29.14 -9.71
C CYS A 447 17.17 -30.33 -8.88
N VAL A 448 18.14 -30.07 -8.01
CA VAL A 448 18.80 -31.06 -7.16
C VAL A 448 18.48 -30.82 -5.69
N ALA A 449 18.55 -31.83 -4.87
CA ALA A 449 18.42 -31.69 -3.43
C ALA A 449 19.47 -30.71 -2.87
N ARG A 450 19.09 -29.99 -1.82
CA ARG A 450 19.98 -29.09 -1.08
C ARG A 450 20.91 -29.86 -0.17
#